data_eaa8502c2562e4749f0ee001ee0439ef
#
_entry.id   eaa8502c2562e4749f0ee001ee0439ef
#
_cell.length_a   1.000
_cell.length_b   1.000
_cell.length_c   1.000
_cell.angle_alpha   90.00
_cell.angle_beta   90.00
_cell.angle_gamma   90.00
#
_symmetry.space_group_name_H-M   'P 1'
#
loop_
_entity.id
_entity.type
_entity.pdbx_description
1 polymer ?
#
loop_
_entity_poly.entity_id
_entity_poly.type
_entity_poly.pdbx_seq_one_letter_code
_entity_poly.pdbx_strand_id
1 'polypeptide(L)'
;VPPLGFAIAQLHGIYILAENADGLIVVDMHAAHERIGYEKLKQAHDGIGLRAQPLLVPMSLAVAEREADVAEREAATLAALGFDITRSGPQSLSVRSIPALLSNADPEALLRDVLADLREHGESRRVAAARDELLATMACHGAVRANRRLTLPEMNALLREMEITERSGQCNHGRPTWARFSLNEIDRWFLRGR
;
A
#
# COMPACT_ATOMS: atom_id res chain seq x y z
N VAL A 1 26.94 -0.45 -9.34
CA VAL A 1 25.69 0.36 -9.50
C VAL A 1 24.51 -0.55 -9.22
N PRO A 2 23.59 -0.16 -8.34
CA PRO A 2 22.40 -0.98 -8.03
C PRO A 2 21.51 -1.14 -9.26
N PRO A 3 20.68 -2.22 -9.32
CA PRO A 3 19.84 -2.51 -10.49
C PRO A 3 18.92 -1.36 -10.93
N LEU A 4 18.28 -0.68 -9.99
CA LEU A 4 17.42 0.48 -10.27
C LEU A 4 18.19 1.81 -10.26
N GLY A 5 19.50 1.77 -10.09
CA GLY A 5 20.37 2.94 -10.15
C GLY A 5 20.18 3.92 -9.00
N PHE A 6 20.54 5.17 -9.26
CA PHE A 6 20.42 6.28 -8.32
C PHE A 6 19.44 7.32 -8.83
N ALA A 7 18.61 7.83 -7.95
CA ALA A 7 17.63 8.86 -8.27
C ALA A 7 18.30 10.15 -8.74
N ILE A 8 17.75 10.73 -9.80
CA ILE A 8 18.18 11.99 -10.38
C ILE A 8 17.18 13.08 -10.06
N ALA A 9 15.89 12.80 -10.25
CA ALA A 9 14.82 13.78 -10.11
C ALA A 9 13.48 13.10 -9.90
N GLN A 10 12.50 13.90 -9.49
CA GLN A 10 11.09 13.53 -9.43
C GLN A 10 10.32 14.30 -10.49
N LEU A 11 9.53 13.61 -11.30
CA LEU A 11 8.72 14.22 -12.36
C LEU A 11 7.27 14.34 -11.87
N HIS A 12 6.79 15.59 -11.82
CA HIS A 12 5.41 15.95 -11.41
C HIS A 12 4.93 15.36 -10.07
N GLY A 13 5.85 14.98 -9.18
CA GLY A 13 5.48 14.33 -7.93
C GLY A 13 4.89 12.92 -8.10
N ILE A 14 5.00 12.33 -9.30
CA ILE A 14 4.42 11.03 -9.66
C ILE A 14 5.51 10.00 -9.93
N TYR A 15 6.51 10.37 -10.71
CA TYR A 15 7.56 9.46 -11.15
C TYR A 15 8.92 9.81 -10.55
N ILE A 16 9.68 8.79 -10.20
CA ILE A 16 11.10 8.92 -9.90
C ILE A 16 11.87 8.61 -11.17
N LEU A 17 12.79 9.49 -11.54
CA LEU A 17 13.78 9.26 -12.59
C LEU A 17 15.08 8.85 -11.93
N ALA A 18 15.65 7.74 -12.39
CA ALA A 18 16.92 7.23 -11.90
C ALA A 18 17.84 6.82 -13.06
N GLU A 19 19.13 6.82 -12.82
CA GLU A 19 20.15 6.40 -13.75
C GLU A 19 20.85 5.14 -13.25
N ASN A 20 20.94 4.12 -14.09
CA ASN A 20 21.76 2.94 -13.84
C ASN A 20 22.83 2.75 -14.93
N ALA A 21 23.53 1.61 -14.92
CA ALA A 21 24.58 1.34 -15.90
C ALA A 21 24.06 1.29 -17.35
N ASP A 22 22.81 0.96 -17.57
CA ASP A 22 22.21 0.73 -18.89
C ASP A 22 21.50 1.97 -19.46
N GLY A 23 21.07 2.90 -18.61
CA GLY A 23 20.32 4.08 -19.05
C GLY A 23 19.40 4.67 -18.00
N LEU A 24 18.19 5.03 -18.44
CA LEU A 24 17.17 5.69 -17.61
C LEU A 24 16.18 4.68 -17.06
N ILE A 25 15.91 4.79 -15.77
CA ILE A 25 14.83 4.10 -15.06
C ILE A 25 13.75 5.11 -14.68
N VAL A 26 12.49 4.79 -14.97
CA VAL A 26 11.33 5.58 -14.58
C VAL A 26 10.45 4.73 -13.67
N VAL A 27 10.21 5.19 -12.46
CA VAL A 27 9.42 4.48 -11.45
C VAL A 27 8.13 5.23 -11.16
N ASP A 28 7.00 4.52 -11.21
CA ASP A 28 5.75 5.02 -10.64
C ASP A 28 5.82 4.92 -9.11
N MET A 29 6.02 6.05 -8.47
CA MET A 29 6.24 6.15 -7.04
C MET A 29 5.05 5.60 -6.23
N HIS A 30 3.83 5.90 -6.65
CA HIS A 30 2.63 5.43 -5.95
C HIS A 30 2.48 3.91 -6.06
N ALA A 31 2.60 3.37 -7.26
CA ALA A 31 2.51 1.93 -7.50
C ALA A 31 3.62 1.16 -6.75
N ALA A 32 4.83 1.71 -6.69
CA ALA A 32 5.94 1.12 -5.96
C ALA A 32 5.67 1.09 -4.45
N HIS A 33 5.22 2.19 -3.86
CA HIS A 33 4.86 2.25 -2.43
C HIS A 33 3.72 1.29 -2.08
N GLU A 34 2.69 1.25 -2.91
CA GLU A 34 1.56 0.36 -2.72
C GLU A 34 1.99 -1.10 -2.73
N ARG A 35 2.85 -1.50 -3.67
CA ARG A 35 3.37 -2.86 -3.73
C ARG A 35 4.24 -3.21 -2.53
N ILE A 36 5.13 -2.34 -2.14
CA ILE A 36 5.97 -2.53 -0.96
C ILE A 36 5.10 -2.67 0.30
N GLY A 37 4.13 -1.78 0.48
CA GLY A 37 3.19 -1.83 1.59
C GLY A 37 2.39 -3.13 1.64
N TYR A 38 1.91 -3.59 0.49
CA TYR A 38 1.20 -4.86 0.38
C TYR A 38 2.07 -6.05 0.81
N GLU A 39 3.30 -6.14 0.33
CA GLU A 39 4.20 -7.25 0.70
C GLU A 39 4.57 -7.23 2.20
N LYS A 40 4.76 -6.05 2.79
CA LYS A 40 4.96 -5.91 4.24
C LYS A 40 3.75 -6.38 5.05
N LEU A 41 2.55 -5.95 4.65
CA LEU A 41 1.30 -6.36 5.30
C LEU A 41 1.09 -7.87 5.18
N LYS A 42 1.35 -8.44 4.02
CA LYS A 42 1.24 -9.87 3.77
C LYS A 42 2.19 -10.69 4.66
N GLN A 43 3.46 -10.29 4.73
CA GLN A 43 4.44 -10.96 5.58
C GLN A 43 4.06 -10.89 7.06
N ALA A 44 3.63 -9.73 7.53
CA ALA A 44 3.20 -9.54 8.92
C ALA A 44 1.93 -10.35 9.24
N HIS A 45 0.96 -10.38 8.33
CA HIS A 45 -0.29 -11.10 8.49
C HIS A 45 -0.09 -12.62 8.48
N ASP A 46 0.78 -13.14 7.60
CA ASP A 46 1.08 -14.58 7.51
C ASP A 46 1.87 -15.10 8.72
N GLY A 47 2.46 -14.19 9.52
CA GLY A 47 3.09 -14.51 10.79
C GLY A 47 2.06 -14.59 11.93
N ILE A 48 2.17 -13.68 12.90
CA ILE A 48 1.31 -13.63 14.11
C ILE A 48 0.12 -12.68 13.97
N GLY A 49 -0.15 -12.16 12.79
CA GLY A 49 -1.12 -11.09 12.53
C GLY A 49 -0.47 -9.70 12.55
N LEU A 50 -1.24 -8.70 12.15
CA LEU A 50 -0.76 -7.33 12.13
C LEU A 50 -0.73 -6.74 13.54
N ARG A 51 0.38 -6.08 13.87
CA ARG A 51 0.51 -5.37 15.13
C ARG A 51 -0.45 -4.19 15.19
N ALA A 52 -1.19 -4.07 16.29
CA ALA A 52 -2.09 -2.96 16.56
C ALA A 52 -1.36 -1.77 17.19
N GLN A 53 -1.73 -0.57 16.77
CA GLN A 53 -1.31 0.70 17.36
C GLN A 53 -2.51 1.31 18.11
N PRO A 54 -2.45 1.42 19.44
CA PRO A 54 -3.49 2.09 20.20
C PRO A 54 -3.64 3.56 19.80
N LEU A 55 -4.88 4.02 19.68
CA LEU A 55 -5.18 5.44 19.51
C LEU A 55 -5.10 6.15 20.86
N LEU A 56 -4.60 7.38 20.89
CA LEU A 56 -4.57 8.21 22.09
C LEU A 56 -5.99 8.47 22.62
N VAL A 57 -6.91 8.69 21.71
CA VAL A 57 -8.34 8.86 22.01
C VAL A 57 -9.11 7.87 21.13
N PRO A 58 -9.98 7.04 21.70
CA PRO A 58 -10.85 6.17 20.91
C PRO A 58 -11.66 6.98 19.90
N MET A 59 -11.75 6.47 18.69
CA MET A 59 -12.51 7.09 17.62
C MET A 59 -13.94 6.52 17.59
N SER A 60 -14.93 7.39 17.59
CA SER A 60 -16.32 7.00 17.36
C SER A 60 -16.66 7.14 15.89
N LEU A 61 -17.21 6.08 15.31
CA LEU A 61 -17.54 6.02 13.89
C LEU A 61 -19.04 5.75 13.72
N ALA A 62 -19.74 6.68 13.06
CA ALA A 62 -21.12 6.46 12.64
C ALA A 62 -21.13 5.57 11.39
N VAL A 63 -21.88 4.49 11.45
CA VAL A 63 -21.99 3.49 10.39
C VAL A 63 -23.44 3.08 10.16
N ALA A 64 -23.74 2.48 9.03
CA ALA A 64 -25.00 1.80 8.82
C ALA A 64 -25.09 0.56 9.74
N GLU A 65 -26.31 0.18 10.11
CA GLU A 65 -26.52 -1.00 10.95
C GLU A 65 -25.88 -2.27 10.36
N ARG A 66 -25.94 -2.43 9.02
CA ARG A 66 -25.28 -3.53 8.31
C ARG A 66 -23.77 -3.54 8.48
N GLU A 67 -23.15 -2.37 8.46
CA GLU A 67 -21.70 -2.25 8.68
C GLU A 67 -21.33 -2.59 10.12
N ALA A 68 -22.14 -2.18 11.09
CA ALA A 68 -21.97 -2.56 12.49
C ALA A 68 -22.11 -4.07 12.70
N ASP A 69 -23.07 -4.70 12.02
CA ASP A 69 -23.25 -6.17 12.04
C ASP A 69 -22.04 -6.89 11.45
N VAL A 70 -21.47 -6.38 10.36
CA VAL A 70 -20.25 -6.91 9.73
C VAL A 70 -19.07 -6.80 10.69
N ALA A 71 -18.87 -5.64 11.32
CA ALA A 71 -17.77 -5.42 12.27
C ALA A 71 -17.86 -6.37 13.47
N GLU A 72 -19.05 -6.62 13.97
CA GLU A 72 -19.29 -7.54 15.08
C GLU A 72 -19.06 -9.01 14.68
N ARG A 73 -19.57 -9.41 13.53
CA ARG A 73 -19.38 -10.77 12.99
C ARG A 73 -17.91 -11.06 12.63
N GLU A 74 -17.21 -10.09 12.07
CA GLU A 74 -15.82 -10.20 11.60
C GLU A 74 -14.80 -9.68 12.62
N ALA A 75 -15.16 -9.64 13.90
CA ALA A 75 -14.30 -9.12 14.95
C ALA A 75 -12.92 -9.80 15.01
N ALA A 76 -12.87 -11.12 14.82
CA ALA A 76 -11.61 -11.88 14.81
C ALA A 76 -10.74 -11.51 13.60
N THR A 77 -11.32 -11.35 12.43
CA THR A 77 -10.61 -10.90 11.22
C THR A 77 -10.06 -9.50 11.40
N LEU A 78 -10.86 -8.58 11.92
CA LEU A 78 -10.44 -7.20 12.19
C LEU A 78 -9.32 -7.15 13.24
N ALA A 79 -9.39 -7.96 14.28
CA ALA A 79 -8.32 -8.06 15.27
C ALA A 79 -7.00 -8.57 14.64
N ALA A 80 -7.06 -9.57 13.78
CA ALA A 80 -5.89 -10.06 13.04
C ALA A 80 -5.30 -9.01 12.09
N LEU A 81 -6.10 -8.07 11.60
CA LEU A 81 -5.67 -6.93 10.80
C LEU A 81 -5.16 -5.73 11.63
N GLY A 82 -5.16 -5.83 12.95
CA GLY A 82 -4.66 -4.79 13.85
C GLY A 82 -5.71 -3.77 14.32
N PHE A 83 -7.00 -4.02 14.07
CA PHE A 83 -8.08 -3.19 14.57
C PHE A 83 -8.64 -3.72 15.88
N ASP A 84 -8.83 -2.83 16.85
CA ASP A 84 -9.63 -3.09 18.04
C ASP A 84 -10.92 -2.27 17.95
N ILE A 85 -12.01 -2.95 17.63
CA ILE A 85 -13.30 -2.33 17.35
C ILE A 85 -14.37 -2.98 18.23
N THR A 86 -15.18 -2.14 18.86
CA THR A 86 -16.40 -2.56 19.58
C THR A 86 -17.61 -1.83 19.07
N ARG A 87 -18.75 -2.51 19.03
CA ARG A 87 -20.01 -1.87 18.70
C ARG A 87 -20.49 -1.05 19.89
N SER A 88 -20.66 0.25 19.70
CA SER A 88 -21.09 1.18 20.74
C SER A 88 -22.58 1.54 20.68
N GLY A 89 -23.25 1.10 19.63
CA GLY A 89 -24.67 1.30 19.40
C GLY A 89 -25.14 0.63 18.10
N PRO A 90 -26.44 0.69 17.76
CA PRO A 90 -26.95 0.06 16.55
C PRO A 90 -26.25 0.52 15.25
N GLN A 91 -25.84 1.78 15.23
CA GLN A 91 -25.24 2.46 14.07
C GLN A 91 -23.94 3.16 14.44
N SER A 92 -23.20 2.63 15.40
CA SER A 92 -21.94 3.21 15.83
C SER A 92 -20.91 2.16 16.25
N LEU A 93 -19.65 2.48 15.96
CA LEU A 93 -18.48 1.69 16.34
C LEU A 93 -17.52 2.55 17.15
N SER A 94 -16.85 1.94 18.13
CA SER A 94 -15.72 2.53 18.85
C SER A 94 -14.44 1.83 18.41
N VAL A 95 -13.47 2.60 17.90
CA VAL A 95 -12.19 2.13 17.41
C VAL A 95 -11.11 2.55 18.41
N ARG A 96 -10.41 1.57 18.99
CA ARG A 96 -9.34 1.80 19.98
C ARG A 96 -7.95 1.63 19.43
N SER A 97 -7.79 0.81 18.41
CA SER A 97 -6.50 0.53 17.77
C SER A 97 -6.66 0.39 16.28
N ILE A 98 -5.60 0.72 15.55
CA ILE A 98 -5.45 0.58 14.10
C ILE A 98 -4.16 -0.19 13.79
N PRO A 99 -3.98 -0.73 12.58
CA PRO A 99 -2.71 -1.37 12.20
C PRO A 99 -1.53 -0.41 12.35
N ALA A 100 -0.48 -0.83 13.05
CA ALA A 100 0.70 -0.01 13.28
C ALA A 100 1.41 0.39 11.97
N LEU A 101 1.44 -0.49 10.98
CA LEU A 101 2.02 -0.20 9.65
C LEU A 101 1.27 0.88 8.87
N LEU A 102 0.03 1.19 9.27
CA LEU A 102 -0.84 2.18 8.64
C LEU A 102 -1.17 3.35 9.57
N SER A 103 -0.34 3.60 10.57
CA SER A 103 -0.55 4.68 11.56
C SER A 103 -0.66 6.08 10.94
N ASN A 104 -0.11 6.28 9.75
CA ASN A 104 -0.17 7.55 9.01
C ASN A 104 -1.37 7.65 8.04
N ALA A 105 -2.15 6.58 7.88
CA ALA A 105 -3.36 6.60 7.06
C ALA A 105 -4.52 7.29 7.79
N ASP A 106 -5.53 7.73 7.03
CA ASP A 106 -6.80 8.18 7.60
C ASP A 106 -7.54 6.96 8.18
N PRO A 107 -7.69 6.86 9.50
CA PRO A 107 -8.23 5.65 10.12
C PRO A 107 -9.71 5.43 9.79
N GLU A 108 -10.50 6.49 9.63
CA GLU A 108 -11.90 6.38 9.26
C GLU A 108 -12.06 5.88 7.82
N ALA A 109 -11.38 6.48 6.87
CA ALA A 109 -11.42 6.08 5.47
C ALA A 109 -10.91 4.65 5.29
N LEU A 110 -9.81 4.29 5.96
CA LEU A 110 -9.26 2.94 5.97
C LEU A 110 -10.28 1.92 6.48
N LEU A 111 -10.88 2.18 7.64
CA LEU A 111 -11.83 1.24 8.24
C LEU A 111 -13.10 1.10 7.40
N ARG A 112 -13.62 2.17 6.81
CA ARG A 112 -14.79 2.11 5.94
C ARG A 112 -14.55 1.22 4.74
N ASP A 113 -13.38 1.32 4.10
CA ASP A 113 -13.03 0.49 2.96
C ASP A 113 -12.81 -0.98 3.35
N VAL A 114 -12.20 -1.25 4.50
CA VAL A 114 -12.05 -2.60 5.04
C VAL A 114 -13.42 -3.23 5.34
N LEU A 115 -14.33 -2.49 5.96
CA LEU A 115 -15.70 -2.99 6.22
C LEU A 115 -16.48 -3.24 4.94
N ALA A 116 -16.30 -2.41 3.91
CA ALA A 116 -16.91 -2.61 2.60
C ALA A 116 -16.42 -3.91 1.95
N ASP A 117 -15.11 -4.16 1.99
CA ASP A 117 -14.53 -5.41 1.48
C ASP A 117 -15.04 -6.63 2.25
N LEU A 118 -15.08 -6.57 3.58
CA LEU A 118 -15.59 -7.66 4.42
C LEU A 118 -17.07 -7.95 4.16
N ARG A 119 -17.85 -6.93 3.91
CA ARG A 119 -19.25 -7.08 3.54
C ARG A 119 -19.41 -7.77 2.19
N GLU A 120 -18.61 -7.40 1.20
CA GLU A 120 -18.64 -7.97 -0.14
C GLU A 120 -18.16 -9.43 -0.15
N HIS A 121 -17.09 -9.73 0.62
CA HIS A 121 -16.46 -11.05 0.65
C HIS A 121 -17.00 -11.98 1.75
N GLY A 122 -17.85 -11.49 2.65
CA GLY A 122 -18.39 -12.26 3.78
C GLY A 122 -19.18 -13.52 3.39
N GLU A 123 -19.61 -13.63 2.14
CA GLU A 123 -20.26 -14.80 1.57
C GLU A 123 -19.34 -15.64 0.68
N SER A 124 -18.10 -15.18 0.45
CA SER A 124 -17.14 -15.85 -0.44
C SER A 124 -16.38 -16.95 0.28
N ARG A 125 -16.39 -18.16 -0.29
CA ARG A 125 -15.65 -19.32 0.21
C ARG A 125 -14.14 -19.28 -0.05
N ARG A 126 -13.62 -18.21 -0.70
CA ARG A 126 -12.20 -18.05 -1.05
C ARG A 126 -11.49 -17.16 -0.03
N VAL A 127 -11.23 -17.69 1.15
CA VAL A 127 -10.59 -16.97 2.25
C VAL A 127 -9.26 -16.32 1.85
N ALA A 128 -8.43 -17.00 1.06
CA ALA A 128 -7.14 -16.47 0.63
C ALA A 128 -7.27 -15.26 -0.31
N ALA A 129 -8.21 -15.34 -1.28
CA ALA A 129 -8.44 -14.23 -2.21
C ALA A 129 -9.02 -13.01 -1.49
N ALA A 130 -9.96 -13.23 -0.55
CA ALA A 130 -10.51 -12.16 0.27
C ALA A 130 -9.43 -11.49 1.13
N ARG A 131 -8.51 -12.25 1.71
CA ARG A 131 -7.36 -11.73 2.46
C ARG A 131 -6.49 -10.85 1.57
N ASP A 132 -6.13 -11.33 0.38
CA ASP A 132 -5.24 -10.58 -0.53
C ASP A 132 -5.88 -9.26 -0.97
N GLU A 133 -7.17 -9.23 -1.21
CA GLU A 133 -7.90 -7.99 -1.52
C GLU A 133 -7.95 -7.03 -0.33
N LEU A 134 -8.19 -7.52 0.88
CA LEU A 134 -8.13 -6.71 2.10
C LEU A 134 -6.75 -6.06 2.28
N LEU A 135 -5.68 -6.84 2.14
CA LEU A 135 -4.32 -6.32 2.25
C LEU A 135 -3.98 -5.33 1.15
N ALA A 136 -4.48 -5.54 -0.07
CA ALA A 136 -4.32 -4.59 -1.18
C ALA A 136 -5.06 -3.27 -0.91
N THR A 137 -6.28 -3.32 -0.40
CA THR A 137 -7.05 -2.14 0.02
C THR A 137 -6.29 -1.36 1.11
N MET A 138 -5.79 -2.06 2.12
CA MET A 138 -5.00 -1.47 3.20
C MET A 138 -3.69 -0.85 2.70
N ALA A 139 -2.99 -1.52 1.80
CA ALA A 139 -1.75 -1.01 1.21
C ALA A 139 -1.98 0.28 0.43
N CYS A 140 -3.09 0.41 -0.27
CA CYS A 140 -3.48 1.63 -0.99
C CYS A 140 -3.61 2.83 -0.03
N HIS A 141 -4.16 2.63 1.16
CA HIS A 141 -4.25 3.67 2.18
C HIS A 141 -2.90 4.07 2.79
N GLY A 142 -1.94 3.14 2.82
CA GLY A 142 -0.58 3.37 3.32
C GLY A 142 0.37 3.96 2.30
N ALA A 143 0.00 3.98 1.00
CA ALA A 143 0.86 4.47 -0.05
C ALA A 143 1.06 5.99 0.03
N VAL A 144 2.22 6.44 -0.45
CA VAL A 144 2.53 7.88 -0.53
C VAL A 144 1.54 8.55 -1.47
N ARG A 145 0.96 9.66 -1.03
CA ARG A 145 0.03 10.45 -1.86
C ARG A 145 0.73 10.97 -3.11
N ALA A 146 0.04 10.92 -4.24
CA ALA A 146 0.48 11.55 -5.48
C ALA A 146 0.84 13.04 -5.23
N ASN A 147 1.85 13.52 -5.95
CA ASN A 147 2.39 14.88 -5.85
C ASN A 147 3.17 15.22 -4.57
N ARG A 148 3.42 14.27 -3.67
CA ARG A 148 4.36 14.48 -2.57
C ARG A 148 5.78 14.63 -3.13
N ARG A 149 6.47 15.70 -2.77
CA ARG A 149 7.89 15.87 -3.12
C ARG A 149 8.77 15.04 -2.18
N LEU A 150 9.57 14.18 -2.79
CA LEU A 150 10.58 13.38 -2.10
C LEU A 150 11.96 14.04 -2.26
N THR A 151 12.78 13.91 -1.24
CA THR A 151 14.21 14.22 -1.34
C THR A 151 14.95 13.12 -2.09
N LEU A 152 16.16 13.39 -2.58
CA LEU A 152 17.01 12.37 -3.21
C LEU A 152 17.25 11.14 -2.29
N PRO A 153 17.57 11.32 -1.00
CA PRO A 153 17.69 10.19 -0.08
C PRO A 153 16.40 9.36 0.05
N GLU A 154 15.23 9.98 0.12
CA GLU A 154 13.95 9.28 0.17
C GLU A 154 13.68 8.49 -1.11
N MET A 155 13.95 9.07 -2.27
CA MET A 155 13.83 8.38 -3.56
C MET A 155 14.79 7.19 -3.65
N ASN A 156 16.04 7.36 -3.27
CA ASN A 156 17.01 6.28 -3.25
C ASN A 156 16.62 5.17 -2.25
N ALA A 157 16.07 5.52 -1.10
CA ALA A 157 15.57 4.54 -0.13
C ALA A 157 14.43 3.70 -0.75
N LEU A 158 13.51 4.33 -1.47
CA LEU A 158 12.44 3.62 -2.17
C LEU A 158 12.99 2.67 -3.23
N LEU A 159 13.97 3.10 -4.04
CA LEU A 159 14.60 2.24 -5.05
C LEU A 159 15.26 1.01 -4.42
N ARG A 160 15.99 1.19 -3.31
CA ARG A 160 16.61 0.07 -2.57
C ARG A 160 15.56 -0.88 -1.99
N GLU A 161 14.46 -0.34 -1.49
CA GLU A 161 13.37 -1.15 -0.94
C GLU A 161 12.67 -1.95 -2.04
N MET A 162 12.47 -1.38 -3.23
CA MET A 162 11.95 -2.11 -4.38
C MET A 162 12.84 -3.29 -4.79
N GLU A 163 14.14 -3.13 -4.74
CA GLU A 163 15.10 -4.17 -5.15
C GLU A 163 15.05 -5.42 -4.26
N ILE A 164 14.66 -5.27 -2.99
CA ILE A 164 14.54 -6.37 -2.04
C ILE A 164 13.10 -6.86 -1.86
N THR A 165 12.12 -6.14 -2.40
CA THR A 165 10.71 -6.50 -2.26
C THR A 165 10.29 -7.47 -3.34
N GLU A 166 9.65 -8.56 -2.91
CA GLU A 166 9.11 -9.55 -3.85
C GLU A 166 8.09 -8.91 -4.80
N ARG A 167 8.20 -9.25 -6.08
CA ARG A 167 7.29 -8.77 -7.15
C ARG A 167 7.18 -7.25 -7.25
N SER A 168 8.20 -6.52 -6.83
CA SER A 168 8.19 -5.04 -6.87
C SER A 168 8.08 -4.47 -8.28
N GLY A 169 8.37 -5.25 -9.31
CA GLY A 169 8.21 -4.85 -10.72
C GLY A 169 6.76 -4.74 -11.19
N GLN A 170 5.79 -5.18 -10.40
CA GLN A 170 4.36 -5.14 -10.73
C GLN A 170 3.56 -4.60 -9.54
N CYS A 171 2.55 -3.77 -9.83
CA CYS A 171 1.57 -3.36 -8.82
C CYS A 171 0.57 -4.51 -8.54
N ASN A 172 -0.32 -4.32 -7.57
CA ASN A 172 -1.33 -5.32 -7.20
C ASN A 172 -2.34 -5.63 -8.33
N HIS A 173 -2.41 -4.77 -9.35
CA HIS A 173 -3.25 -4.93 -10.54
C HIS A 173 -2.48 -5.49 -11.75
N GLY A 174 -1.24 -5.91 -11.57
CA GLY A 174 -0.40 -6.48 -12.63
C GLY A 174 0.23 -5.46 -13.59
N ARG A 175 0.13 -4.15 -13.29
CA ARG A 175 0.78 -3.11 -14.10
C ARG A 175 2.25 -2.97 -13.70
N PRO A 176 3.15 -2.65 -14.65
CA PRO A 176 4.53 -2.36 -14.29
C PRO A 176 4.63 -1.19 -13.30
N THR A 177 5.52 -1.31 -12.32
CA THR A 177 5.85 -0.24 -11.38
C THR A 177 7.01 0.61 -11.84
N TRP A 178 7.80 0.10 -12.78
CA TRP A 178 8.90 0.82 -13.38
C TRP A 178 9.14 0.39 -14.83
N ALA A 179 9.82 1.25 -15.58
CA ALA A 179 10.24 1.02 -16.95
C ALA A 179 11.69 1.43 -17.13
N ARG A 180 12.37 0.79 -18.11
CA ARG A 180 13.77 1.08 -18.47
C ARG A 180 13.86 1.56 -19.91
N PHE A 181 14.69 2.56 -20.13
CA PHE A 181 15.08 3.05 -21.44
C PHE A 181 16.60 3.00 -21.54
N SER A 182 17.12 2.12 -22.38
CA SER A 182 18.55 2.01 -22.60
C SER A 182 19.12 3.25 -23.27
N LEU A 183 20.41 3.53 -23.07
CA LEU A 183 21.09 4.61 -23.79
C LEU A 183 20.94 4.48 -25.32
N ASN A 184 20.99 3.26 -25.84
CA ASN A 184 20.79 3.02 -27.28
C ASN A 184 19.39 3.41 -27.77
N GLU A 185 18.35 3.16 -26.95
CA GLU A 185 16.99 3.61 -27.27
C GLU A 185 16.89 5.13 -27.26
N ILE A 186 17.46 5.76 -26.25
CA ILE A 186 17.50 7.22 -26.14
C ILE A 186 18.31 7.84 -27.29
N ASP A 187 19.46 7.30 -27.65
CA ASP A 187 20.27 7.78 -28.77
C ASP A 187 19.50 7.74 -30.09
N ARG A 188 18.66 6.73 -30.30
CA ARG A 188 17.81 6.64 -31.50
C ARG A 188 16.80 7.78 -31.61
N TRP A 189 16.30 8.31 -30.50
CA TRP A 189 15.39 9.45 -30.51
C TRP A 189 16.05 10.71 -31.11
N PHE A 190 17.37 10.80 -30.99
CA PHE A 190 18.17 11.91 -31.49
C PHE A 190 18.95 11.56 -32.76
N LEU A 191 18.64 10.43 -33.40
CA LEU A 191 19.32 9.94 -34.61
C LEU A 191 20.84 9.79 -34.42
N ARG A 192 21.29 9.51 -33.18
CA ARG A 192 22.69 9.21 -32.90
C ARG A 192 22.95 7.74 -33.22
N GLY A 193 23.75 7.47 -34.26
CA GLY A 193 24.23 6.12 -34.55
C GLY A 193 25.36 5.76 -33.60
N ARG A 194 25.15 4.76 -32.78
CA ARG A 194 26.19 4.03 -32.05
C ARG A 194 26.15 2.57 -32.43
#